data_ddb4e6f57f64730eeb686b6f00020121
#
_entry.id   ddb4e6f57f64730eeb686b6f00020121
#
_cell.length_a   1.000
_cell.length_b   1.000
_cell.length_c   1.000
_cell.angle_alpha   90.00
_cell.angle_beta   90.00
_cell.angle_gamma   90.00
#
_symmetry.space_group_name_H-M   'P 1'
#
loop_
_entity.id
_entity.type
_entity.pdbx_description
1 polymer ?
#
loop_
_entity_poly.entity_id
_entity_poly.type
_entity_poly.pdbx_seq_one_letter_code
_entity_poly.pdbx_strand_id
1 'polypeptide(L)'
;MELVVRKNDLLRELQFFQGIVERKSTIPILANVLIEASDNEIRMLATDLEVSLRSRCDASIAKSGAVTLPAKKLFEIVKALPDTDVRIEQDGTNVKVAADRFESKMATLPREDFPTLPEPTGAGGVTLPRKALKEMISKTQFAITGEDTRYYLNGALFVLKGTAMTMVATDGHRLALVTTTLAADATGAELKAIVPKKTLTELSRLLADGDADVTYELGENHQFFDVGGRMLISRINEGQFPAYERVIPKGNDKRIDFDRDRLTSAMKRVAILSNERSRAVKFDVQDGRVEVSSNSPELGEAQEQLTVDYSGTPLQICFNSQYVTDFLGVVETESVQLELKDEVSQAVIRPLNPDGYDYTYVIMPMRL
;
A
#
# COMPACT_ATOMS: atom_id res chain seq x y z
N MET A 1 -17.92 -9.84 -30.71
CA MET A 1 -17.26 -10.63 -29.67
C MET A 1 -18.24 -11.60 -29.05
N GLU A 2 -17.83 -12.86 -28.84
CA GLU A 2 -18.64 -13.85 -28.11
C GLU A 2 -17.68 -14.82 -27.39
N LEU A 3 -17.90 -14.99 -26.08
CA LEU A 3 -17.04 -15.82 -25.23
C LEU A 3 -17.82 -16.45 -24.06
N VAL A 4 -17.19 -17.49 -23.49
CA VAL A 4 -17.64 -18.12 -22.25
C VAL A 4 -16.45 -18.22 -21.30
N VAL A 5 -16.62 -17.78 -20.07
CA VAL A 5 -15.59 -17.76 -19.04
C VAL A 5 -16.15 -18.30 -17.72
N ARG A 6 -15.33 -18.99 -16.92
CA ARG A 6 -15.73 -19.44 -15.58
C ARG A 6 -16.00 -18.25 -14.67
N LYS A 7 -17.12 -18.29 -13.96
CA LYS A 7 -17.49 -17.21 -13.02
C LYS A 7 -16.37 -16.87 -12.04
N ASN A 8 -15.80 -17.87 -11.39
CA ASN A 8 -14.83 -17.64 -10.32
C ASN A 8 -13.53 -17.02 -10.84
N ASP A 9 -13.08 -17.39 -12.04
CA ASP A 9 -11.90 -16.81 -12.67
C ASP A 9 -12.16 -15.35 -13.05
N LEU A 10 -13.30 -15.07 -13.70
CA LEU A 10 -13.71 -13.71 -14.04
C LEU A 10 -13.91 -12.83 -12.79
N LEU A 11 -14.56 -13.35 -11.74
CA LEU A 11 -14.83 -12.62 -10.51
C LEU A 11 -13.53 -12.25 -9.78
N ARG A 12 -12.57 -13.19 -9.71
CA ARG A 12 -11.25 -12.97 -9.10
C ARG A 12 -10.53 -11.80 -9.77
N GLU A 13 -10.48 -11.80 -11.10
CA GLU A 13 -9.83 -10.70 -11.83
C GLU A 13 -10.60 -9.38 -11.66
N LEU A 14 -11.93 -9.38 -11.84
CA LEU A 14 -12.76 -8.19 -11.69
C LEU A 14 -12.63 -7.53 -10.31
N GLN A 15 -12.33 -8.30 -9.26
CA GLN A 15 -12.12 -7.78 -7.92
C GLN A 15 -10.92 -6.84 -7.84
N PHE A 16 -9.82 -7.13 -8.54
CA PHE A 16 -8.64 -6.27 -8.57
C PHE A 16 -8.91 -4.96 -9.31
N PHE A 17 -9.74 -4.97 -10.33
CA PHE A 17 -10.08 -3.75 -11.07
C PHE A 17 -10.91 -2.74 -10.27
N GLN A 18 -11.58 -3.18 -9.17
CA GLN A 18 -12.40 -2.27 -8.34
C GLN A 18 -11.59 -1.17 -7.65
N GLY A 19 -10.29 -1.37 -7.45
CA GLY A 19 -9.40 -0.36 -6.88
C GLY A 19 -8.80 0.59 -7.94
N ILE A 20 -8.79 0.16 -9.20
CA ILE A 20 -8.24 0.93 -10.30
C ILE A 20 -9.25 1.95 -10.82
N VAL A 21 -10.47 1.48 -11.17
CA VAL A 21 -11.49 2.33 -11.79
C VAL A 21 -11.99 3.43 -10.85
N GLU A 22 -12.14 4.63 -11.37
CA GLU A 22 -12.70 5.74 -10.63
C GLU A 22 -14.22 5.66 -10.49
N ARG A 23 -14.72 6.00 -9.31
CA ARG A 23 -16.17 6.01 -9.03
C ARG A 23 -16.87 7.24 -9.62
N LYS A 24 -16.16 8.35 -9.77
CA LYS A 24 -16.66 9.63 -10.26
C LYS A 24 -15.59 10.28 -11.14
N SER A 25 -15.42 9.79 -12.36
CA SER A 25 -14.56 10.42 -13.35
C SER A 25 -15.38 11.34 -14.25
N THR A 26 -14.78 12.45 -14.65
CA THR A 26 -15.31 13.31 -15.74
C THR A 26 -15.15 12.65 -17.10
N ILE A 27 -14.34 11.61 -17.19
CA ILE A 27 -14.07 10.82 -18.41
C ILE A 27 -14.77 9.46 -18.24
N PRO A 28 -15.94 9.23 -18.86
CA PRO A 28 -16.78 8.05 -18.59
C PRO A 28 -16.09 6.71 -18.85
N ILE A 29 -15.18 6.62 -19.83
CA ILE A 29 -14.49 5.38 -20.19
C ILE A 29 -13.62 4.84 -19.04
N LEU A 30 -13.11 5.71 -18.14
CA LEU A 30 -12.26 5.32 -17.03
C LEU A 30 -13.03 4.57 -15.91
N ALA A 31 -14.38 4.55 -15.98
CA ALA A 31 -15.20 3.70 -15.13
C ALA A 31 -15.37 2.28 -15.68
N ASN A 32 -14.90 2.04 -16.91
CA ASN A 32 -15.05 0.77 -17.60
C ASN A 32 -13.80 -0.09 -17.49
N VAL A 33 -14.00 -1.39 -17.60
CA VAL A 33 -12.96 -2.37 -17.94
C VAL A 33 -13.05 -2.68 -19.44
N LEU A 34 -11.92 -2.60 -20.13
CA LEU A 34 -11.79 -3.11 -21.50
C LEU A 34 -11.54 -4.61 -21.42
N ILE A 35 -12.32 -5.39 -22.18
CA ILE A 35 -12.19 -6.85 -22.32
C ILE A 35 -11.88 -7.14 -23.78
N GLU A 36 -10.71 -7.71 -24.04
CA GLU A 36 -10.27 -8.17 -25.35
C GLU A 36 -10.24 -9.70 -25.36
N ALA A 37 -10.90 -10.32 -26.34
CA ALA A 37 -11.04 -11.76 -26.47
C ALA A 37 -10.27 -12.26 -27.69
N SER A 38 -9.27 -13.10 -27.50
CA SER A 38 -8.48 -13.78 -28.54
C SER A 38 -7.80 -15.04 -27.99
N ASP A 39 -7.48 -15.97 -28.86
CA ASP A 39 -6.60 -17.13 -28.59
C ASP A 39 -6.93 -17.96 -27.31
N ASN A 40 -8.19 -18.16 -26.99
CA ASN A 40 -8.68 -18.86 -25.78
C ASN A 40 -8.41 -18.15 -24.44
N GLU A 41 -8.12 -16.87 -24.47
CA GLU A 41 -8.02 -16.03 -23.27
C GLU A 41 -8.77 -14.72 -23.43
N ILE A 42 -9.16 -14.12 -22.31
CA ILE A 42 -9.54 -12.72 -22.26
C ILE A 42 -8.43 -11.91 -21.58
N ARG A 43 -8.10 -10.79 -22.17
CA ARG A 43 -7.27 -9.76 -21.57
C ARG A 43 -8.19 -8.66 -21.06
N MET A 44 -8.02 -8.27 -19.81
CA MET A 44 -8.78 -7.21 -19.17
C MET A 44 -7.86 -6.07 -18.79
N LEU A 45 -8.32 -4.81 -19.05
CA LEU A 45 -7.56 -3.60 -18.78
C LEU A 45 -8.46 -2.56 -18.12
N ALA A 46 -7.94 -1.88 -17.11
CA ALA A 46 -8.55 -0.67 -16.55
C ALA A 46 -7.46 0.34 -16.17
N THR A 47 -7.85 1.62 -16.14
CA THR A 47 -6.95 2.73 -15.81
C THR A 47 -7.72 3.92 -15.25
N ASP A 48 -7.04 4.70 -14.39
CA ASP A 48 -7.45 6.06 -14.02
C ASP A 48 -6.47 7.12 -14.54
N LEU A 49 -5.59 6.73 -15.48
CA LEU A 49 -4.49 7.47 -16.08
C LEU A 49 -3.22 7.58 -15.19
N GLU A 50 -3.32 7.36 -13.90
CA GLU A 50 -2.18 7.33 -12.96
C GLU A 50 -1.75 5.88 -12.69
N VAL A 51 -2.74 5.01 -12.46
CA VAL A 51 -2.54 3.59 -12.19
C VAL A 51 -3.37 2.77 -13.16
N SER A 52 -2.76 1.77 -13.76
CA SER A 52 -3.45 0.84 -14.67
C SER A 52 -3.18 -0.60 -14.26
N LEU A 53 -4.13 -1.46 -14.52
CA LEU A 53 -4.01 -2.90 -14.34
C LEU A 53 -4.35 -3.61 -15.63
N ARG A 54 -3.51 -4.56 -15.99
CA ARG A 54 -3.76 -5.54 -17.03
C ARG A 54 -3.73 -6.93 -16.42
N SER A 55 -4.75 -7.71 -16.68
CA SER A 55 -4.79 -9.12 -16.30
C SER A 55 -5.36 -9.97 -17.42
N ARG A 56 -5.32 -11.28 -17.25
CA ARG A 56 -5.85 -12.25 -18.20
C ARG A 56 -6.39 -13.46 -17.46
N CYS A 57 -7.37 -14.10 -18.07
CA CYS A 57 -7.82 -15.42 -17.66
C CYS A 57 -8.29 -16.24 -18.87
N ASP A 58 -8.29 -17.55 -18.72
CA ASP A 58 -8.72 -18.48 -19.76
C ASP A 58 -10.21 -18.31 -20.05
N ALA A 59 -10.57 -18.40 -21.32
CA ALA A 59 -11.95 -18.33 -21.79
C ALA A 59 -12.12 -19.12 -23.10
N SER A 60 -13.32 -19.64 -23.33
CA SER A 60 -13.68 -20.21 -24.63
C SER A 60 -14.18 -19.12 -25.55
N ILE A 61 -13.44 -18.81 -26.62
CA ILE A 61 -13.73 -17.71 -27.53
C ILE A 61 -14.42 -18.27 -28.78
N ALA A 62 -15.71 -17.95 -28.96
CA ALA A 62 -16.44 -18.26 -30.19
C ALA A 62 -16.21 -17.20 -31.28
N LYS A 63 -16.09 -15.92 -30.88
CA LYS A 63 -15.81 -14.82 -31.78
C LYS A 63 -14.91 -13.79 -31.10
N SER A 64 -13.72 -13.58 -31.64
CA SER A 64 -12.77 -12.57 -31.16
C SER A 64 -13.34 -11.15 -31.27
N GLY A 65 -12.82 -10.23 -30.47
CA GLY A 65 -13.22 -8.83 -30.46
C GLY A 65 -12.90 -8.15 -29.14
N ALA A 66 -13.39 -6.91 -28.98
CA ALA A 66 -13.16 -6.12 -27.80
C ALA A 66 -14.43 -5.33 -27.41
N VAL A 67 -14.69 -5.23 -26.10
CA VAL A 67 -15.80 -4.42 -25.55
C VAL A 67 -15.35 -3.71 -24.29
N THR A 68 -15.99 -2.61 -23.95
CA THR A 68 -15.80 -1.92 -22.68
C THR A 68 -17.07 -2.02 -21.85
N LEU A 69 -16.96 -2.35 -20.56
CA LEU A 69 -18.10 -2.50 -19.68
C LEU A 69 -17.87 -1.76 -18.36
N PRO A 70 -18.92 -1.14 -17.75
CA PRO A 70 -18.81 -0.54 -16.42
C PRO A 70 -18.31 -1.55 -15.40
N ALA A 71 -17.04 -1.42 -14.97
CA ALA A 71 -16.33 -2.42 -14.19
C ALA A 71 -17.03 -2.79 -12.88
N LYS A 72 -17.57 -1.79 -12.18
CA LYS A 72 -18.29 -2.00 -10.92
C LYS A 72 -19.58 -2.79 -11.14
N LYS A 73 -20.34 -2.46 -12.18
CA LYS A 73 -21.60 -3.16 -12.47
C LYS A 73 -21.37 -4.59 -12.93
N LEU A 74 -20.37 -4.78 -13.79
CA LEU A 74 -19.97 -6.12 -14.20
C LEU A 74 -19.55 -6.97 -12.97
N PHE A 75 -18.73 -6.41 -12.08
CA PHE A 75 -18.34 -7.08 -10.84
C PHE A 75 -19.54 -7.43 -9.96
N GLU A 76 -20.48 -6.49 -9.73
CA GLU A 76 -21.69 -6.72 -8.92
C GLU A 76 -22.56 -7.83 -9.53
N ILE A 77 -22.73 -7.85 -10.85
CA ILE A 77 -23.47 -8.88 -11.57
C ILE A 77 -22.79 -10.24 -11.41
N VAL A 78 -21.51 -10.35 -11.78
CA VAL A 78 -20.78 -11.62 -11.73
C VAL A 78 -20.71 -12.17 -10.31
N LYS A 79 -20.56 -11.31 -9.32
CA LYS A 79 -20.58 -11.70 -7.89
C LYS A 79 -21.91 -12.32 -7.46
N ALA A 80 -23.01 -11.80 -7.99
CA ALA A 80 -24.37 -12.25 -7.63
C ALA A 80 -24.81 -13.53 -8.37
N LEU A 81 -24.11 -13.92 -9.46
CA LEU A 81 -24.43 -15.12 -10.22
C LEU A 81 -24.16 -16.40 -9.41
N PRO A 82 -24.87 -17.52 -9.70
CA PRO A 82 -24.49 -18.83 -9.19
C PRO A 82 -23.12 -19.26 -9.72
N ASP A 83 -22.52 -20.31 -9.15
CA ASP A 83 -21.25 -20.87 -9.62
C ASP A 83 -21.46 -21.64 -10.92
N THR A 84 -21.33 -20.94 -12.04
CA THR A 84 -21.52 -21.46 -13.40
C THR A 84 -20.70 -20.65 -14.40
N ASP A 85 -20.71 -21.06 -15.66
CA ASP A 85 -20.07 -20.30 -16.73
C ASP A 85 -20.85 -19.02 -17.07
N VAL A 86 -20.10 -17.97 -17.36
CA VAL A 86 -20.63 -16.66 -17.77
C VAL A 86 -20.38 -16.47 -19.26
N ARG A 87 -21.46 -16.25 -20.01
CA ARG A 87 -21.41 -15.90 -21.44
C ARG A 87 -21.45 -14.40 -21.61
N ILE A 88 -20.51 -13.87 -22.39
CA ILE A 88 -20.45 -12.44 -22.76
C ILE A 88 -20.53 -12.34 -24.28
N GLU A 89 -21.52 -11.62 -24.77
CA GLU A 89 -21.81 -11.49 -26.22
C GLU A 89 -22.09 -10.02 -26.57
N GLN A 90 -21.41 -9.52 -27.57
CA GLN A 90 -21.66 -8.18 -28.11
C GLN A 90 -22.85 -8.22 -29.06
N ASP A 91 -23.85 -7.39 -28.78
CA ASP A 91 -25.08 -7.19 -29.55
C ASP A 91 -25.21 -5.70 -29.93
N GLY A 92 -24.66 -5.32 -31.06
CA GLY A 92 -24.62 -3.94 -31.54
C GLY A 92 -23.86 -3.02 -30.55
N THR A 93 -24.58 -2.03 -30.01
CA THR A 93 -24.08 -1.07 -29.02
C THR A 93 -24.22 -1.55 -27.56
N ASN A 94 -24.64 -2.78 -27.35
CA ASN A 94 -24.81 -3.38 -26.04
C ASN A 94 -23.96 -4.65 -25.93
N VAL A 95 -23.74 -5.08 -24.71
CA VAL A 95 -23.13 -6.35 -24.36
C VAL A 95 -24.10 -7.12 -23.48
N LYS A 96 -24.40 -8.34 -23.89
CA LYS A 96 -25.21 -9.28 -23.15
C LYS A 96 -24.29 -10.07 -22.22
N VAL A 97 -24.63 -10.11 -20.93
CA VAL A 97 -23.97 -10.94 -19.92
C VAL A 97 -25.01 -11.91 -19.39
N ALA A 98 -24.79 -13.20 -19.59
CA ALA A 98 -25.74 -14.25 -19.25
C ALA A 98 -25.07 -15.40 -18.51
N ALA A 99 -25.82 -16.01 -17.57
CA ALA A 99 -25.42 -17.21 -16.85
C ALA A 99 -26.66 -17.94 -16.33
N ASP A 100 -26.77 -19.24 -16.58
CA ASP A 100 -27.96 -20.05 -16.28
C ASP A 100 -29.25 -19.38 -16.81
N ARG A 101 -30.15 -18.95 -15.94
CA ARG A 101 -31.41 -18.27 -16.29
C ARG A 101 -31.30 -16.74 -16.22
N PHE A 102 -30.18 -16.20 -15.80
CA PHE A 102 -29.96 -14.75 -15.73
C PHE A 102 -29.46 -14.23 -17.07
N GLU A 103 -29.99 -13.10 -17.47
CA GLU A 103 -29.55 -12.34 -18.63
C GLU A 103 -29.62 -10.85 -18.33
N SER A 104 -28.58 -10.12 -18.72
CA SER A 104 -28.53 -8.67 -18.64
C SER A 104 -28.01 -8.08 -19.95
N LYS A 105 -28.47 -6.85 -20.27
CA LYS A 105 -27.93 -6.02 -21.34
C LYS A 105 -27.25 -4.81 -20.72
N MET A 106 -25.98 -4.63 -21.05
CA MET A 106 -25.17 -3.52 -20.55
C MET A 106 -24.76 -2.63 -21.73
N ALA A 107 -24.85 -1.32 -21.57
CA ALA A 107 -24.32 -0.38 -22.53
C ALA A 107 -22.78 -0.45 -22.53
N THR A 108 -22.19 -0.36 -23.73
CA THR A 108 -20.76 -0.30 -23.94
C THR A 108 -20.35 1.06 -24.49
N LEU A 109 -19.12 1.49 -24.23
CA LEU A 109 -18.50 2.65 -24.88
C LEU A 109 -17.54 2.17 -25.98
N PRO A 110 -17.24 3.00 -26.98
CA PRO A 110 -16.31 2.62 -28.03
C PRO A 110 -14.94 2.23 -27.47
N ARG A 111 -14.34 1.15 -27.99
CA ARG A 111 -13.01 0.70 -27.60
C ARG A 111 -11.95 1.77 -27.86
N GLU A 112 -12.14 2.54 -28.90
CA GLU A 112 -11.25 3.60 -29.37
C GLU A 112 -11.09 4.73 -28.35
N ASP A 113 -12.09 4.91 -27.46
CA ASP A 113 -12.05 5.89 -26.39
C ASP A 113 -11.20 5.40 -25.19
N PHE A 114 -10.86 4.10 -25.15
CA PHE A 114 -10.05 3.55 -24.07
C PHE A 114 -8.57 3.91 -24.26
N PRO A 115 -7.90 4.48 -23.24
CA PRO A 115 -6.51 4.92 -23.34
C PRO A 115 -5.55 3.77 -23.70
N THR A 116 -4.55 4.06 -24.53
CA THR A 116 -3.43 3.15 -24.73
C THR A 116 -2.56 3.11 -23.48
N LEU A 117 -2.34 1.92 -22.95
CA LEU A 117 -1.48 1.74 -21.77
C LEU A 117 -0.01 1.63 -22.20
N PRO A 118 0.92 2.19 -21.39
CA PRO A 118 2.35 1.99 -21.64
C PRO A 118 2.74 0.53 -21.44
N GLU A 119 3.77 0.11 -22.19
CA GLU A 119 4.32 -1.24 -22.13
C GLU A 119 5.73 -1.23 -21.53
N PRO A 120 6.11 -2.25 -20.73
CA PRO A 120 7.49 -2.41 -20.30
C PRO A 120 8.38 -2.69 -21.51
N THR A 121 9.64 -2.27 -21.41
CA THR A 121 10.63 -2.50 -22.48
C THR A 121 11.11 -3.95 -22.51
N GLY A 122 10.94 -4.67 -21.40
CA GLY A 122 11.42 -6.04 -21.20
C GLY A 122 12.95 -6.15 -21.01
N ALA A 123 13.68 -5.03 -21.02
CA ALA A 123 15.15 -5.02 -21.03
C ALA A 123 15.80 -4.87 -19.64
N GLY A 124 15.04 -4.70 -18.57
CA GLY A 124 15.59 -4.38 -17.25
C GLY A 124 14.78 -4.89 -16.06
N GLY A 125 13.98 -5.93 -16.25
CA GLY A 125 13.16 -6.49 -15.18
C GLY A 125 13.97 -7.11 -14.05
N VAL A 126 13.67 -6.72 -12.81
CA VAL A 126 14.28 -7.24 -11.57
C VAL A 126 13.27 -8.08 -10.84
N THR A 127 13.67 -9.29 -10.44
CA THR A 127 12.82 -10.16 -9.61
C THR A 127 12.93 -9.77 -8.15
N LEU A 128 11.81 -9.42 -7.54
CA LEU A 128 11.69 -9.03 -6.14
C LEU A 128 10.95 -10.10 -5.36
N PRO A 129 11.46 -10.55 -4.20
CA PRO A 129 10.77 -11.49 -3.35
C PRO A 129 9.43 -10.90 -2.88
N ARG A 130 8.33 -11.59 -3.21
CA ARG A 130 6.97 -11.16 -2.90
C ARG A 130 6.76 -10.84 -1.42
N LYS A 131 7.20 -11.74 -0.54
CA LYS A 131 7.05 -11.58 0.91
C LYS A 131 7.74 -10.32 1.40
N ALA A 132 8.98 -10.08 0.97
CA ALA A 132 9.76 -8.91 1.35
C ALA A 132 9.08 -7.61 0.87
N LEU A 133 8.65 -7.56 -0.39
CA LEU A 133 7.97 -6.37 -0.93
C LEU A 133 6.66 -6.08 -0.21
N LYS A 134 5.84 -7.11 0.07
CA LYS A 134 4.58 -6.97 0.83
C LYS A 134 4.84 -6.43 2.24
N GLU A 135 5.85 -6.94 2.89
CA GLU A 135 6.26 -6.51 4.23
C GLU A 135 6.73 -5.05 4.24
N MET A 136 7.56 -4.65 3.28
CA MET A 136 8.02 -3.26 3.14
C MET A 136 6.87 -2.29 2.92
N ILE A 137 5.91 -2.65 2.07
CA ILE A 137 4.70 -1.83 1.83
C ILE A 137 3.93 -1.66 3.13
N SER A 138 3.66 -2.73 3.87
CA SER A 138 2.90 -2.67 5.13
C SER A 138 3.58 -1.79 6.19
N LYS A 139 4.92 -1.82 6.24
CA LYS A 139 5.73 -1.07 7.21
C LYS A 139 5.91 0.42 6.86
N THR A 140 5.55 0.85 5.65
CA THR A 140 5.80 2.23 5.20
C THR A 140 4.55 2.98 4.75
N GLN A 141 3.57 2.30 4.15
CA GLN A 141 2.42 2.92 3.49
C GLN A 141 1.60 3.85 4.40
N PHE A 142 1.49 3.54 5.69
CA PHE A 142 0.73 4.35 6.65
C PHE A 142 1.36 5.73 6.91
N ALA A 143 2.65 5.89 6.63
CA ALA A 143 3.38 7.16 6.78
C ALA A 143 3.31 8.05 5.53
N ILE A 144 2.66 7.61 4.45
CA ILE A 144 2.44 8.41 3.25
C ILE A 144 1.30 9.40 3.49
N THR A 145 1.47 10.67 3.06
CA THR A 145 0.39 11.65 3.10
C THR A 145 -0.82 11.22 2.25
N GLY A 146 -2.00 11.73 2.56
CA GLY A 146 -3.19 11.51 1.74
C GLY A 146 -3.17 12.39 0.49
N GLU A 147 -3.10 13.70 0.72
CA GLU A 147 -3.08 14.74 -0.30
C GLU A 147 -2.20 15.88 0.21
N ASP A 148 -1.00 16.02 -0.33
CA ASP A 148 -0.08 17.12 -0.01
C ASP A 148 0.29 17.83 -1.32
N THR A 149 0.45 19.14 -1.27
CA THR A 149 0.93 19.95 -2.40
C THR A 149 2.36 19.59 -2.80
N ARG A 150 3.10 18.97 -1.89
CA ARG A 150 4.41 18.35 -2.14
C ARG A 150 4.19 16.95 -2.69
N TYR A 151 3.90 16.81 -3.98
CA TYR A 151 3.53 15.55 -4.64
C TYR A 151 4.48 14.38 -4.35
N TYR A 152 5.78 14.67 -4.11
CA TYR A 152 6.77 13.66 -3.73
C TYR A 152 6.50 13.01 -2.35
N LEU A 153 5.63 13.56 -1.51
CA LEU A 153 5.19 12.94 -0.25
C LEU A 153 3.92 12.08 -0.39
N ASN A 154 3.25 12.14 -1.54
CA ASN A 154 2.06 11.33 -1.83
C ASN A 154 2.41 9.90 -2.29
N GLY A 155 3.65 9.48 -2.04
CA GLY A 155 4.17 8.14 -2.35
C GLY A 155 5.31 7.76 -1.43
N ALA A 156 5.77 6.52 -1.57
CA ALA A 156 6.99 6.04 -0.91
C ALA A 156 8.15 6.02 -1.90
N LEU A 157 9.31 6.45 -1.44
CA LEU A 157 10.56 6.27 -2.18
C LEU A 157 10.92 4.79 -2.16
N PHE A 158 11.10 4.20 -3.33
CA PHE A 158 11.59 2.85 -3.52
C PHE A 158 12.97 2.88 -4.16
N VAL A 159 13.94 2.20 -3.55
CA VAL A 159 15.35 2.19 -3.99
C VAL A 159 15.84 0.76 -4.06
N LEU A 160 16.42 0.39 -5.20
CA LEU A 160 17.19 -0.84 -5.38
C LEU A 160 18.65 -0.45 -5.65
N LYS A 161 19.57 -0.96 -4.84
CA LYS A 161 21.01 -0.68 -4.97
C LYS A 161 21.82 -1.90 -4.53
N GLY A 162 22.47 -2.54 -5.49
CA GLY A 162 23.14 -3.79 -5.24
C GLY A 162 22.17 -4.83 -4.68
N THR A 163 22.46 -5.38 -3.53
CA THR A 163 21.57 -6.30 -2.83
C THR A 163 20.56 -5.61 -1.90
N ALA A 164 20.64 -4.29 -1.72
CA ALA A 164 19.74 -3.57 -0.83
C ALA A 164 18.46 -3.16 -1.54
N MET A 165 17.31 -3.51 -0.94
CA MET A 165 15.99 -3.03 -1.30
C MET A 165 15.47 -2.17 -0.15
N THR A 166 15.20 -0.88 -0.43
CA THR A 166 14.81 0.11 0.59
C THR A 166 13.50 0.79 0.21
N MET A 167 12.62 1.00 1.18
CA MET A 167 11.41 1.78 1.03
C MET A 167 11.30 2.81 2.14
N VAL A 168 10.98 4.05 1.77
CA VAL A 168 10.89 5.18 2.71
C VAL A 168 9.60 5.96 2.47
N ALA A 169 8.87 6.26 3.51
CA ALA A 169 7.69 7.12 3.47
C ALA A 169 7.71 8.14 4.60
N THR A 170 7.19 9.35 4.35
CA THR A 170 7.08 10.41 5.35
C THR A 170 5.93 11.37 5.01
N ASP A 171 5.30 11.90 6.04
CA ASP A 171 4.33 13.00 5.96
C ASP A 171 4.88 14.33 6.52
N GLY A 172 6.17 14.34 6.90
CA GLY A 172 6.85 15.48 7.53
C GLY A 172 6.77 15.49 9.05
N HIS A 173 5.93 14.65 9.66
CA HIS A 173 5.81 14.48 11.12
C HIS A 173 6.35 13.14 11.61
N ARG A 174 6.41 12.18 10.73
CA ARG A 174 6.96 10.84 10.96
C ARG A 174 7.64 10.32 9.68
N LEU A 175 8.53 9.38 9.83
CA LEU A 175 9.22 8.73 8.73
C LEU A 175 9.35 7.23 9.02
N ALA A 176 8.95 6.41 8.06
CA ALA A 176 9.11 4.98 8.08
C ALA A 176 10.15 4.58 7.02
N LEU A 177 11.22 3.91 7.46
CA LEU A 177 12.31 3.43 6.62
C LEU A 177 12.51 1.95 6.85
N VAL A 178 12.33 1.14 5.83
CA VAL A 178 12.60 -0.28 5.88
C VAL A 178 13.61 -0.68 4.81
N THR A 179 14.56 -1.52 5.17
CA THR A 179 15.56 -2.07 4.24
C THR A 179 15.66 -3.57 4.43
N THR A 180 15.71 -4.30 3.33
CA THR A 180 15.97 -5.75 3.31
C THR A 180 17.08 -6.07 2.32
N THR A 181 17.73 -7.22 2.49
CA THR A 181 18.80 -7.69 1.62
C THR A 181 18.27 -8.76 0.69
N LEU A 182 18.43 -8.55 -0.61
CA LEU A 182 18.12 -9.52 -1.64
C LEU A 182 19.19 -10.61 -1.72
N ALA A 183 18.81 -11.80 -2.17
CA ALA A 183 19.72 -12.94 -2.29
C ALA A 183 20.82 -12.72 -3.34
N ALA A 184 20.59 -11.86 -4.32
CA ALA A 184 21.56 -11.50 -5.37
C ALA A 184 21.48 -10.01 -5.68
N ASP A 185 22.52 -9.48 -6.33
CA ASP A 185 22.53 -8.11 -6.84
C ASP A 185 21.38 -7.95 -7.85
N ALA A 186 20.45 -7.07 -7.53
CA ALA A 186 19.26 -6.86 -8.33
C ALA A 186 19.55 -6.01 -9.58
N THR A 187 20.54 -5.12 -9.51
CA THR A 187 20.76 -4.12 -10.57
C THR A 187 22.23 -3.70 -10.64
N GLY A 188 22.77 -3.61 -11.85
CA GLY A 188 24.09 -3.04 -12.08
C GLY A 188 24.18 -1.53 -11.79
N ALA A 189 23.04 -0.86 -11.58
CA ALA A 189 22.92 0.57 -11.27
C ALA A 189 21.83 0.79 -10.22
N GLU A 190 21.88 1.91 -9.51
CA GLU A 190 20.83 2.29 -8.56
C GLU A 190 19.53 2.62 -9.31
N LEU A 191 18.45 1.91 -8.97
CA LEU A 191 17.09 2.25 -9.39
C LEU A 191 16.37 2.99 -8.26
N LYS A 192 15.75 4.12 -8.58
CA LYS A 192 15.11 4.99 -7.61
C LYS A 192 13.84 5.60 -8.19
N ALA A 193 12.70 5.36 -7.54
CA ALA A 193 11.42 5.93 -7.95
C ALA A 193 10.52 6.22 -6.74
N ILE A 194 9.61 7.18 -6.88
CA ILE A 194 8.55 7.41 -5.91
C ILE A 194 7.31 6.66 -6.38
N VAL A 195 6.90 5.66 -5.61
CA VAL A 195 5.71 4.84 -5.89
C VAL A 195 4.50 5.50 -5.24
N PRO A 196 3.47 5.90 -6.01
CA PRO A 196 2.28 6.55 -5.46
C PRO A 196 1.55 5.68 -4.43
N LYS A 197 0.90 6.31 -3.46
CA LYS A 197 0.14 5.60 -2.41
C LYS A 197 -0.92 4.65 -2.98
N LYS A 198 -1.64 5.08 -4.03
CA LYS A 198 -2.64 4.25 -4.70
C LYS A 198 -2.01 3.00 -5.29
N THR A 199 -0.87 3.15 -5.97
CA THR A 199 -0.12 2.02 -6.54
C THR A 199 0.27 1.01 -5.46
N LEU A 200 0.82 1.46 -4.33
CA LEU A 200 1.18 0.59 -3.21
C LEU A 200 -0.03 -0.13 -2.63
N THR A 201 -1.19 0.55 -2.57
CA THR A 201 -2.45 -0.06 -2.11
C THR A 201 -2.89 -1.19 -3.03
N GLU A 202 -2.89 -0.96 -4.34
CA GLU A 202 -3.29 -1.98 -5.31
C GLU A 202 -2.24 -3.10 -5.44
N LEU A 203 -0.96 -2.76 -5.38
CA LEU A 203 0.12 -3.73 -5.33
C LEU A 203 -0.01 -4.65 -4.10
N SER A 204 -0.30 -4.10 -2.93
CA SER A 204 -0.52 -4.89 -1.71
C SER A 204 -1.68 -5.89 -1.87
N ARG A 205 -2.74 -5.50 -2.59
CA ARG A 205 -3.87 -6.41 -2.90
C ARG A 205 -3.45 -7.53 -3.84
N LEU A 206 -2.69 -7.23 -4.89
CA LEU A 206 -2.14 -8.23 -5.81
C LEU A 206 -1.20 -9.19 -5.07
N LEU A 207 -0.36 -8.64 -4.16
CA LEU A 207 0.54 -9.43 -3.33
C LEU A 207 -0.17 -10.29 -2.28
N ALA A 208 -1.45 -10.13 -2.02
CA ALA A 208 -2.23 -10.99 -1.14
C ALA A 208 -2.69 -12.28 -1.85
N ASP A 209 -2.66 -12.34 -3.19
CA ASP A 209 -3.20 -13.43 -3.99
C ASP A 209 -2.08 -14.23 -4.68
N GLY A 210 -1.83 -15.47 -4.24
CA GLY A 210 -0.79 -16.37 -4.75
C GLY A 210 0.56 -16.18 -4.03
N ASP A 211 1.63 -16.75 -4.60
CA ASP A 211 2.98 -16.84 -4.00
C ASP A 211 4.13 -16.49 -4.98
N ALA A 212 3.80 -16.16 -6.23
CA ALA A 212 4.80 -15.81 -7.24
C ALA A 212 5.55 -14.51 -6.88
N ASP A 213 6.84 -14.48 -7.11
CA ASP A 213 7.67 -13.29 -7.01
C ASP A 213 7.23 -12.21 -8.01
N VAL A 214 7.69 -11.00 -7.78
CA VAL A 214 7.31 -9.83 -8.57
C VAL A 214 8.42 -9.47 -9.55
N THR A 215 8.10 -9.32 -10.82
CA THR A 215 9.02 -8.69 -11.76
C THR A 215 8.76 -7.19 -11.78
N TYR A 216 9.77 -6.41 -11.40
CA TYR A 216 9.74 -4.96 -11.39
C TYR A 216 10.58 -4.38 -12.52
N GLU A 217 10.04 -3.44 -13.27
CA GLU A 217 10.77 -2.67 -14.28
C GLU A 217 10.51 -1.18 -14.09
N LEU A 218 11.57 -0.37 -14.13
CA LEU A 218 11.51 1.08 -14.09
C LEU A 218 11.75 1.65 -15.48
N GLY A 219 10.71 2.27 -16.06
CA GLY A 219 10.78 3.04 -17.30
C GLY A 219 11.02 4.53 -17.04
N GLU A 220 10.94 5.35 -18.07
CA GLU A 220 11.18 6.80 -18.00
C GLU A 220 10.15 7.52 -17.12
N ASN A 221 8.86 7.29 -17.39
CA ASN A 221 7.73 7.95 -16.70
C ASN A 221 6.81 6.97 -15.97
N HIS A 222 7.06 5.68 -16.11
CA HIS A 222 6.23 4.62 -15.56
C HIS A 222 7.07 3.54 -14.89
N GLN A 223 6.45 2.87 -13.95
CA GLN A 223 6.98 1.69 -13.31
C GLN A 223 5.99 0.53 -13.45
N PHE A 224 6.51 -0.66 -13.61
CA PHE A 224 5.77 -1.86 -13.94
C PHE A 224 6.01 -2.93 -12.89
N PHE A 225 4.94 -3.55 -12.40
CA PHE A 225 4.99 -4.65 -11.44
C PHE A 225 4.19 -5.82 -12.03
N ASP A 226 4.87 -6.86 -12.49
CA ASP A 226 4.22 -8.11 -12.87
C ASP A 226 4.12 -9.03 -11.66
N VAL A 227 2.90 -9.37 -11.28
CA VAL A 227 2.57 -10.22 -10.13
C VAL A 227 1.76 -11.41 -10.63
N GLY A 228 2.45 -12.50 -10.97
CA GLY A 228 1.79 -13.72 -11.43
C GLY A 228 0.96 -13.53 -12.72
N GLY A 229 1.47 -12.76 -13.67
CA GLY A 229 0.83 -12.46 -14.94
C GLY A 229 -0.17 -11.29 -14.92
N ARG A 230 -0.31 -10.62 -13.76
CA ARG A 230 -1.04 -9.35 -13.63
C ARG A 230 -0.05 -8.21 -13.61
N MET A 231 -0.14 -7.34 -14.61
CA MET A 231 0.72 -6.18 -14.76
C MET A 231 0.07 -4.93 -14.17
N LEU A 232 0.59 -4.48 -13.03
CA LEU A 232 0.27 -3.16 -12.47
C LEU A 232 1.23 -2.14 -13.04
N ILE A 233 0.69 -1.09 -13.66
CA ILE A 233 1.42 -0.02 -14.31
C ILE A 233 1.13 1.26 -13.54
N SER A 234 2.16 2.00 -13.17
CA SER A 234 2.01 3.23 -12.40
C SER A 234 2.84 4.36 -12.98
N ARG A 235 2.27 5.55 -13.08
CA ARG A 235 3.10 6.76 -13.23
C ARG A 235 4.03 6.91 -12.04
N ILE A 236 5.19 7.48 -12.28
CA ILE A 236 6.14 7.87 -11.24
C ILE A 236 5.72 9.24 -10.71
N ASN A 237 5.67 9.43 -9.40
CA ASN A 237 5.49 10.76 -8.84
C ASN A 237 6.72 11.62 -9.14
N GLU A 238 6.49 12.77 -9.74
CA GLU A 238 7.54 13.73 -10.06
C GLU A 238 8.07 14.41 -8.77
N GLY A 239 9.33 14.86 -8.85
CA GLY A 239 9.99 15.60 -7.80
C GLY A 239 11.10 14.82 -7.09
N GLN A 240 11.78 15.52 -6.21
CA GLN A 240 12.89 14.95 -5.44
C GLN A 240 12.41 14.60 -4.03
N PHE A 241 12.48 13.32 -3.67
CA PHE A 241 12.20 12.88 -2.31
C PHE A 241 13.22 13.53 -1.34
N PRO A 242 12.80 13.96 -0.14
CA PRO A 242 13.70 14.60 0.83
C PRO A 242 14.92 13.74 1.17
N ALA A 243 16.03 14.40 1.55
CA ALA A 243 17.21 13.72 2.06
C ALA A 243 16.91 13.13 3.45
N TYR A 244 16.18 12.04 3.49
CA TYR A 244 15.63 11.40 4.69
C TYR A 244 16.69 10.96 5.69
N GLU A 245 17.91 10.65 5.23
CA GLU A 245 19.01 10.25 6.08
C GLU A 245 19.41 11.34 7.09
N ARG A 246 19.12 12.61 6.77
CA ARG A 246 19.38 13.76 7.63
C ARG A 246 18.35 13.92 8.75
N VAL A 247 17.19 13.32 8.58
CA VAL A 247 16.08 13.38 9.56
C VAL A 247 16.25 12.32 10.66
N ILE A 248 16.98 11.25 10.38
CA ILE A 248 17.23 10.16 11.34
C ILE A 248 18.22 10.67 12.41
N PRO A 249 17.80 10.76 13.68
CA PRO A 249 18.65 11.27 14.74
C PRO A 249 19.80 10.29 15.02
N LYS A 250 20.99 10.84 15.30
CA LYS A 250 22.21 10.06 15.57
C LYS A 250 22.65 10.12 17.04
N GLY A 251 21.92 10.83 17.88
CA GLY A 251 22.34 11.12 19.24
C GLY A 251 21.32 10.74 20.31
N ASN A 252 20.38 9.84 20.01
CA ASN A 252 19.42 9.34 20.97
C ASN A 252 20.12 8.30 21.88
N ASP A 253 20.34 8.66 23.13
CA ASP A 253 21.11 7.91 24.11
C ASP A 253 20.26 7.20 25.16
N LYS A 254 18.99 7.57 25.28
CA LYS A 254 18.01 6.96 26.19
C LYS A 254 17.24 5.88 25.44
N ARG A 255 17.42 4.62 25.81
CA ARG A 255 16.82 3.46 25.17
C ARG A 255 15.89 2.77 26.14
N ILE A 256 14.66 2.59 25.74
CA ILE A 256 13.59 1.99 26.54
C ILE A 256 12.97 0.85 25.73
N ASP A 257 13.08 -0.35 26.25
CA ASP A 257 12.50 -1.53 25.63
C ASP A 257 11.11 -1.79 26.20
N PHE A 258 10.17 -2.03 25.30
CA PHE A 258 8.78 -2.34 25.63
C PHE A 258 8.38 -3.68 25.03
N ASP A 259 7.59 -4.43 25.80
CA ASP A 259 6.72 -5.45 25.23
C ASP A 259 5.73 -4.78 24.29
N ARG A 260 5.72 -5.18 23.01
CA ARG A 260 4.91 -4.56 21.96
C ARG A 260 3.41 -4.60 22.29
N ASP A 261 2.90 -5.72 22.74
CA ASP A 261 1.46 -5.91 22.97
C ASP A 261 0.97 -5.13 24.20
N ARG A 262 1.80 -5.05 25.24
CA ARG A 262 1.51 -4.22 26.41
C ARG A 262 1.50 -2.75 26.04
N LEU A 263 2.51 -2.25 25.31
CA LEU A 263 2.54 -0.86 24.85
C LEU A 263 1.35 -0.56 23.93
N THR A 264 1.05 -1.44 22.97
CA THR A 264 -0.09 -1.29 22.07
C THR A 264 -1.41 -1.18 22.84
N SER A 265 -1.59 -2.04 23.84
CA SER A 265 -2.81 -2.07 24.64
C SER A 265 -2.95 -0.83 25.54
N ALA A 266 -1.85 -0.38 26.15
CA ALA A 266 -1.81 0.85 26.94
C ALA A 266 -2.11 2.08 26.07
N MET A 267 -1.45 2.21 24.92
CA MET A 267 -1.69 3.28 23.97
C MET A 267 -3.14 3.36 23.52
N LYS A 268 -3.76 2.21 23.18
CA LYS A 268 -5.18 2.17 22.78
C LYS A 268 -6.12 2.63 23.88
N ARG A 269 -5.87 2.22 25.14
CA ARG A 269 -6.71 2.64 26.29
C ARG A 269 -6.56 4.11 26.59
N VAL A 270 -5.34 4.58 26.70
CA VAL A 270 -5.05 5.98 27.06
C VAL A 270 -5.51 6.92 25.95
N ALA A 271 -5.38 6.55 24.68
CA ALA A 271 -5.82 7.37 23.56
C ALA A 271 -7.33 7.65 23.52
N ILE A 272 -8.17 6.84 24.21
CA ILE A 272 -9.63 7.03 24.25
C ILE A 272 -10.00 8.41 24.80
N LEU A 273 -9.27 8.88 25.80
CA LEU A 273 -9.49 10.18 26.42
C LEU A 273 -8.53 11.28 25.92
N SER A 274 -7.81 11.02 24.84
CA SER A 274 -6.99 12.05 24.22
C SER A 274 -7.85 13.06 23.45
N ASN A 275 -7.37 14.29 23.35
CA ASN A 275 -8.03 15.31 22.52
C ASN A 275 -8.12 14.85 21.07
N GLU A 276 -9.30 14.90 20.45
CA GLU A 276 -9.57 14.37 19.10
C GLU A 276 -8.71 15.02 18.00
N ARG A 277 -8.32 16.29 18.17
CA ARG A 277 -7.53 17.04 17.18
C ARG A 277 -6.04 16.72 17.30
N SER A 278 -5.52 16.82 18.52
CA SER A 278 -4.08 16.63 18.76
C SER A 278 -3.70 15.14 18.87
N ARG A 279 -4.60 14.31 19.40
CA ARG A 279 -4.32 12.91 19.76
C ARG A 279 -3.05 12.74 20.59
N ALA A 280 -2.76 13.77 21.41
CA ALA A 280 -1.53 13.83 22.19
C ALA A 280 -1.58 12.83 23.35
N VAL A 281 -0.51 12.06 23.49
CA VAL A 281 -0.25 11.15 24.59
C VAL A 281 1.14 11.44 25.12
N LYS A 282 1.24 11.67 26.44
CA LYS A 282 2.48 11.94 27.15
C LYS A 282 3.11 10.64 27.65
N PHE A 283 4.40 10.52 27.46
CA PHE A 283 5.26 9.51 28.04
C PHE A 283 6.10 10.17 29.15
N ASP A 284 5.88 9.79 30.38
CA ASP A 284 6.70 10.18 31.54
C ASP A 284 7.64 9.00 31.86
N VAL A 285 8.89 9.14 31.44
CA VAL A 285 9.93 8.12 31.59
C VAL A 285 10.67 8.36 32.90
N GLN A 286 10.68 7.34 33.75
CA GLN A 286 11.35 7.36 35.06
C GLN A 286 12.11 6.05 35.26
N ASP A 287 12.90 5.99 36.35
CA ASP A 287 13.62 4.78 36.71
C ASP A 287 12.66 3.58 36.90
N GLY A 288 12.86 2.53 36.13
CA GLY A 288 12.08 1.29 36.17
C GLY A 288 10.65 1.38 35.58
N ARG A 289 10.18 2.54 35.11
CA ARG A 289 8.79 2.69 34.66
C ARG A 289 8.60 3.78 33.60
N VAL A 290 7.58 3.62 32.79
CA VAL A 290 7.02 4.66 31.93
C VAL A 290 5.53 4.80 32.20
N GLU A 291 5.08 5.99 32.53
CA GLU A 291 3.67 6.32 32.58
C GLU A 291 3.24 6.93 31.25
N VAL A 292 2.21 6.33 30.64
CA VAL A 292 1.57 6.84 29.43
C VAL A 292 0.27 7.50 29.84
N SER A 293 0.07 8.77 29.48
CA SER A 293 -1.11 9.52 29.91
C SER A 293 -1.66 10.41 28.80
N SER A 294 -2.97 10.68 28.86
CA SER A 294 -3.66 11.66 28.03
C SER A 294 -4.56 12.53 28.90
N ASN A 295 -4.78 13.76 28.46
CA ASN A 295 -5.68 14.71 29.11
C ASN A 295 -6.47 15.48 28.05
N SER A 296 -7.78 15.50 28.20
CA SER A 296 -8.69 16.35 27.44
C SER A 296 -9.60 17.11 28.38
N PRO A 297 -9.64 18.46 28.33
CA PRO A 297 -10.54 19.24 29.17
C PRO A 297 -12.01 18.85 29.08
N GLU A 298 -12.41 18.27 27.93
CA GLU A 298 -13.80 17.89 27.66
C GLU A 298 -14.11 16.44 28.07
N LEU A 299 -13.11 15.53 27.98
CA LEU A 299 -13.31 14.09 28.17
C LEU A 299 -12.74 13.56 29.48
N GLY A 300 -11.80 14.29 30.10
CA GLY A 300 -11.09 13.84 31.30
C GLY A 300 -9.68 13.34 31.03
N GLU A 301 -9.15 12.53 31.91
CA GLU A 301 -7.79 12.02 31.86
C GLU A 301 -7.71 10.49 31.92
N ALA A 302 -6.70 9.93 31.29
CA ALA A 302 -6.35 8.52 31.41
C ALA A 302 -4.85 8.38 31.60
N GLN A 303 -4.46 7.40 32.42
CA GLN A 303 -3.06 7.07 32.61
C GLN A 303 -2.87 5.57 32.77
N GLU A 304 -1.74 5.08 32.33
CA GLU A 304 -1.36 3.68 32.51
C GLU A 304 0.15 3.57 32.70
N GLN A 305 0.58 2.76 33.67
CA GLN A 305 1.98 2.56 34.01
C GLN A 305 2.50 1.26 33.39
N LEU A 306 3.65 1.35 32.72
CA LEU A 306 4.39 0.23 32.15
C LEU A 306 5.71 0.07 32.91
N THR A 307 6.00 -1.15 33.37
CA THR A 307 7.31 -1.48 33.93
C THR A 307 8.28 -1.72 32.79
N VAL A 308 9.45 -1.08 32.83
CA VAL A 308 10.52 -1.16 31.86
C VAL A 308 11.88 -1.30 32.55
N ASP A 309 12.85 -1.87 31.85
CA ASP A 309 14.25 -1.88 32.31
C ASP A 309 14.95 -0.60 31.80
N TYR A 310 14.77 0.47 32.57
CA TYR A 310 15.37 1.78 32.33
C TYR A 310 15.88 2.40 33.60
N SER A 311 17.12 2.86 33.57
CA SER A 311 17.79 3.50 34.74
C SER A 311 18.48 4.82 34.39
N GLY A 312 17.98 5.48 33.33
CA GLY A 312 18.50 6.76 32.87
C GLY A 312 17.86 7.99 33.52
N THR A 313 18.18 9.17 32.99
CA THR A 313 17.61 10.44 33.43
C THR A 313 16.10 10.49 33.11
N PRO A 314 15.26 10.93 34.07
CA PRO A 314 13.84 11.14 33.82
C PRO A 314 13.59 12.11 32.63
N LEU A 315 12.56 11.84 31.86
CA LEU A 315 12.21 12.59 30.66
C LEU A 315 10.71 12.56 30.41
N GLN A 316 10.12 13.69 30.03
CA GLN A 316 8.74 13.75 29.57
C GLN A 316 8.69 14.12 28.08
N ILE A 317 7.94 13.38 27.29
CA ILE A 317 7.80 13.61 25.86
C ILE A 317 6.38 13.28 25.39
N CYS A 318 5.87 14.02 24.41
CA CYS A 318 4.52 13.81 23.90
C CYS A 318 4.54 13.40 22.45
N PHE A 319 3.69 12.44 22.10
CA PHE A 319 3.52 11.99 20.72
C PHE A 319 2.04 11.96 20.32
N ASN A 320 1.80 12.02 19.02
CA ASN A 320 0.51 11.66 18.46
C ASN A 320 0.30 10.14 18.63
N SER A 321 -0.74 9.76 19.34
CA SER A 321 -1.05 8.36 19.65
C SER A 321 -1.26 7.50 18.40
N GLN A 322 -1.84 8.09 17.34
CA GLN A 322 -2.05 7.39 16.07
C GLN A 322 -0.71 7.02 15.42
N TYR A 323 0.29 7.91 15.48
CA TYR A 323 1.59 7.63 14.89
C TYR A 323 2.32 6.49 15.58
N VAL A 324 2.20 6.41 16.92
CA VAL A 324 2.77 5.30 17.69
C VAL A 324 2.01 4.00 17.40
N THR A 325 0.69 4.04 17.38
CA THR A 325 -0.13 2.83 17.14
C THR A 325 -0.05 2.32 15.72
N ASP A 326 0.15 3.19 14.71
CA ASP A 326 0.37 2.77 13.32
C ASP A 326 1.65 1.93 13.18
N PHE A 327 2.75 2.37 13.81
CA PHE A 327 3.99 1.60 13.86
C PHE A 327 3.81 0.26 14.59
N LEU A 328 3.22 0.28 15.78
CA LEU A 328 3.00 -0.93 16.57
C LEU A 328 2.10 -1.96 15.87
N GLY A 329 1.20 -1.47 15.01
CA GLY A 329 0.27 -2.31 14.25
C GLY A 329 0.90 -3.10 13.10
N VAL A 330 2.11 -2.72 12.66
CA VAL A 330 2.80 -3.36 11.53
C VAL A 330 4.09 -4.10 11.94
N VAL A 331 4.48 -4.00 13.20
CA VAL A 331 5.63 -4.70 13.76
C VAL A 331 5.20 -6.07 14.27
N GLU A 332 5.97 -7.12 13.94
CA GLU A 332 5.67 -8.51 14.32
C GLU A 332 6.56 -9.02 15.46
N THR A 333 7.63 -8.29 15.81
CA THR A 333 8.51 -8.67 16.93
C THR A 333 7.80 -8.54 18.28
N GLU A 334 8.19 -9.35 19.26
CA GLU A 334 7.63 -9.32 20.62
C GLU A 334 7.95 -8.01 21.36
N SER A 335 9.07 -7.39 21.01
CA SER A 335 9.56 -6.19 21.70
C SER A 335 9.96 -5.09 20.71
N VAL A 336 9.81 -3.84 21.15
CA VAL A 336 10.22 -2.64 20.44
C VAL A 336 11.06 -1.75 21.35
N GLN A 337 11.98 -1.00 20.76
CA GLN A 337 12.84 -0.06 21.48
C GLN A 337 12.48 1.37 21.09
N LEU A 338 12.22 2.23 22.08
CA LEU A 338 12.09 3.67 21.94
C LEU A 338 13.42 4.33 22.29
N GLU A 339 13.97 5.10 21.35
CA GLU A 339 15.23 5.83 21.50
C GLU A 339 14.94 7.33 21.58
N LEU A 340 15.35 7.96 22.70
CA LEU A 340 15.12 9.37 22.99
C LEU A 340 16.44 10.10 23.26
N LYS A 341 16.44 11.40 23.02
CA LYS A 341 17.52 12.32 23.43
C LYS A 341 17.03 13.28 24.50
N ASP A 342 16.02 14.07 24.18
CA ASP A 342 15.41 15.10 25.02
C ASP A 342 13.92 15.27 24.66
N GLU A 343 13.26 16.22 25.31
CA GLU A 343 11.80 16.43 25.21
C GLU A 343 11.34 16.98 23.84
N VAL A 344 12.26 17.50 23.03
CA VAL A 344 11.95 18.22 21.77
C VAL A 344 12.60 17.63 20.53
N SER A 345 13.56 16.71 20.71
CA SER A 345 14.24 16.03 19.60
C SER A 345 13.40 14.87 19.05
N GLN A 346 13.61 14.55 17.79
CA GLN A 346 12.94 13.41 17.18
C GLN A 346 13.25 12.13 17.94
N ALA A 347 12.24 11.32 18.16
CA ALA A 347 12.37 9.98 18.68
C ALA A 347 12.52 8.96 17.56
N VAL A 348 13.14 7.83 17.87
CA VAL A 348 13.20 6.65 16.99
C VAL A 348 12.54 5.48 17.69
N ILE A 349 11.75 4.73 16.93
CA ILE A 349 11.21 3.45 17.40
C ILE A 349 11.71 2.37 16.44
N ARG A 350 12.18 1.26 16.99
CA ARG A 350 12.67 0.10 16.22
C ARG A 350 12.10 -1.20 16.78
N PRO A 351 11.82 -2.19 15.92
CA PRO A 351 11.63 -3.56 16.43
C PRO A 351 12.95 -4.09 16.99
N LEU A 352 12.89 -4.90 18.03
CA LEU A 352 14.04 -5.64 18.53
C LEU A 352 14.12 -7.00 17.84
N ASN A 353 15.32 -7.35 17.37
CA ASN A 353 15.61 -8.62 16.70
C ASN A 353 14.68 -8.93 15.50
N PRO A 354 14.49 -8.01 14.56
CA PRO A 354 13.71 -8.28 13.37
C PRO A 354 14.41 -9.35 12.50
N ASP A 355 13.62 -10.20 11.84
CA ASP A 355 14.15 -11.24 10.97
C ASP A 355 14.15 -10.78 9.50
N GLY A 356 15.36 -10.65 8.94
CA GLY A 356 15.57 -10.40 7.51
C GLY A 356 15.33 -8.96 7.03
N TYR A 357 15.12 -7.99 7.94
CA TYR A 357 14.98 -6.57 7.60
C TYR A 357 15.48 -5.64 8.71
N ASP A 358 15.87 -4.43 8.31
CA ASP A 358 16.09 -3.30 9.22
C ASP A 358 14.92 -2.34 9.12
N TYR A 359 14.36 -1.92 10.27
CA TYR A 359 13.24 -0.99 10.31
C TYR A 359 13.51 0.15 11.27
N THR A 360 13.47 1.37 10.75
CA THR A 360 13.62 2.61 11.51
C THR A 360 12.36 3.45 11.35
N TYR A 361 11.75 3.79 12.46
CA TYR A 361 10.62 4.70 12.49
C TYR A 361 10.97 5.94 13.29
N VAL A 362 10.96 7.10 12.63
CA VAL A 362 11.20 8.41 13.26
C VAL A 362 9.88 9.08 13.53
N ILE A 363 9.71 9.64 14.70
CA ILE A 363 8.50 10.36 15.12
C ILE A 363 8.87 11.72 15.73
N MET A 364 8.20 12.78 15.26
CA MET A 364 8.35 14.11 15.81
C MET A 364 7.56 14.23 17.12
N PRO A 365 8.15 14.73 18.21
CA PRO A 365 7.41 15.02 19.42
C PRO A 365 6.46 16.20 19.22
N MET A 366 5.41 16.22 20.02
CA MET A 366 4.44 17.29 20.08
C MET A 366 4.80 18.24 21.23
N ARG A 367 4.62 19.55 21.00
CA ARG A 367 4.65 20.54 22.06
C ARG A 367 3.23 20.65 22.63
N LEU A 368 3.07 20.45 23.95
CA LEU A 368 1.83 20.68 24.68
C LEU A 368 1.70 22.14 25.05
#